data_a87f9967e84843980989cde6dca06a34
#
_entry.id   a87f9967e84843980989cde6dca06a34
#
_cell.length_a   1.000
_cell.length_b   1.000
_cell.length_c   1.000
_cell.angle_alpha   90.00
_cell.angle_beta   90.00
_cell.angle_gamma   90.00
#
_symmetry.space_group_name_H-M   'P 1'
#
loop_
_entity.id
_entity.type
_entity.pdbx_description
1 polymer ?
#
loop_
_entity_poly.entity_id
_entity_poly.type
_entity_poly.pdbx_seq_one_letter_code
_entity_poly.pdbx_strand_id
1 'polypeptide(L)'
;MLPRAISTTMLGPLLAALLSCGAPPEQPSAPREAEPLASQAAPPAIAADDAFLARCKAAAEYSRTHDGEVLLILLDGKPVFEDAISGWTVDSPHLLASGTKSFSGIAAAFAIEDGLLTLDEKVCDTIHEWKSDARKSQVTVRQLLSLSSGLESLSGTIENARNARAAGMSNRATASINGTMRADPGERFIYGPSQFYVFGELMKRKFAAAKTGDADVVAYLDRKLFNPIGVKPRFLRDEAGNANLPGGCRMSAKDWAVFGEFVRNGGVHNGKRILGESTLAQLMQAHGPNKAYGLTWWLIRDDEDAADPESALAADMVADRLEARGTPAGRRLAERTRARAQESGPDVSSSVIGFMAAGKGKQRLYILPEQKLTIVRFGPLEGSRGFDNREFMRLLLGE
;
A
#
# COMPACT_ATOMS: atom_id res chain seq x y z
N MET A 1 11.35 79.03 26.28
CA MET A 1 10.19 79.85 26.70
C MET A 1 9.01 78.87 26.84
N LEU A 2 8.70 78.54 28.08
CA LEU A 2 7.38 78.01 28.52
C LEU A 2 6.44 79.23 28.62
N PRO A 3 5.09 79.05 28.50
CA PRO A 3 4.35 78.59 29.65
C PRO A 3 3.04 77.79 29.34
N ARG A 4 2.74 76.91 30.30
CA ARG A 4 1.52 76.82 31.15
C ARG A 4 0.25 76.25 30.64
N ALA A 5 -0.09 75.20 31.34
CA ALA A 5 -1.30 74.51 31.69
C ALA A 5 -2.59 75.35 31.89
N ILE A 6 -3.79 74.70 31.60
CA ILE A 6 -5.00 74.86 32.40
C ILE A 6 -5.79 73.52 32.38
N SER A 7 -6.11 73.13 33.62
CA SER A 7 -7.00 72.04 34.01
C SER A 7 -8.45 72.49 33.92
N THR A 8 -9.38 71.61 33.54
CA THR A 8 -10.79 71.72 33.99
C THR A 8 -11.46 70.35 34.08
N THR A 9 -11.81 69.99 35.29
CA THR A 9 -12.65 68.91 35.77
C THR A 9 -14.13 69.12 35.38
N MET A 10 -14.85 68.09 34.94
CA MET A 10 -16.31 67.99 35.15
C MET A 10 -16.78 66.53 35.25
N LEU A 11 -17.65 66.30 36.22
CA LEU A 11 -18.30 65.09 36.69
C LEU A 11 -19.21 64.38 35.67
N GLY A 12 -19.26 63.12 35.78
CA GLY A 12 -20.14 61.99 35.65
C GLY A 12 -21.46 62.09 34.84
N PRO A 13 -22.15 60.94 34.57
CA PRO A 13 -22.59 59.99 35.60
C PRO A 13 -22.45 58.47 35.24
N LEU A 14 -22.66 57.65 36.24
CA LEU A 14 -22.81 56.19 36.24
C LEU A 14 -23.78 55.67 35.17
N LEU A 15 -23.35 54.64 34.44
CA LEU A 15 -24.28 53.70 33.82
C LEU A 15 -23.78 52.26 34.12
N ALA A 16 -24.66 51.50 34.76
CA ALA A 16 -24.43 50.13 35.16
C ALA A 16 -24.28 49.22 33.92
N ALA A 17 -23.16 48.53 33.78
CA ALA A 17 -22.99 47.46 32.80
C ALA A 17 -23.25 46.12 33.48
N LEU A 18 -24.26 45.41 32.98
CA LEU A 18 -24.62 44.06 33.31
C LEU A 18 -23.42 43.12 33.02
N LEU A 19 -23.00 42.40 34.03
CA LEU A 19 -22.05 41.27 33.92
C LEU A 19 -22.75 40.12 33.15
N SER A 20 -22.36 39.97 31.90
CA SER A 20 -22.57 38.72 31.14
C SER A 20 -21.44 37.76 31.50
N CYS A 21 -21.79 36.70 32.25
CA CYS A 21 -20.90 35.58 32.46
C CYS A 21 -20.71 34.83 31.11
N GLY A 22 -19.65 35.10 30.41
CA GLY A 22 -19.19 34.26 29.31
C GLY A 22 -18.65 32.95 29.87
N ALA A 23 -19.15 31.83 29.37
CA ALA A 23 -18.63 30.52 29.65
C ALA A 23 -17.13 30.45 29.21
N PRO A 24 -16.28 29.72 29.95
CA PRO A 24 -14.89 29.53 29.55
C PRO A 24 -14.80 28.77 28.22
N PRO A 25 -13.77 29.00 27.38
CA PRO A 25 -13.61 28.27 26.13
C PRO A 25 -13.47 26.76 26.42
N GLU A 26 -14.26 25.96 25.71
CA GLU A 26 -14.13 24.51 25.72
C GLU A 26 -12.69 24.11 25.36
N GLN A 27 -12.06 23.36 26.24
CA GLN A 27 -10.78 22.70 25.95
C GLN A 27 -11.00 21.68 24.83
N PRO A 28 -10.06 21.55 23.87
CA PRO A 28 -10.14 20.49 22.88
C PRO A 28 -10.16 19.14 23.58
N SER A 29 -11.21 18.36 23.34
CA SER A 29 -11.36 17.01 23.84
C SER A 29 -10.15 16.16 23.39
N ALA A 30 -9.56 15.45 24.35
CA ALA A 30 -8.53 14.45 24.08
C ALA A 30 -9.00 13.47 23.01
N PRO A 31 -8.10 12.95 22.15
CA PRO A 31 -8.47 11.94 21.17
C PRO A 31 -9.14 10.77 21.89
N ARG A 32 -10.37 10.42 21.50
CA ARG A 32 -11.02 9.20 21.97
C ARG A 32 -10.06 8.03 21.67
N GLU A 33 -9.66 7.33 22.70
CA GLU A 33 -9.05 6.00 22.54
C GLU A 33 -10.02 5.17 21.70
N ALA A 34 -9.51 4.56 20.64
CA ALA A 34 -10.29 3.65 19.82
C ALA A 34 -10.80 2.52 20.71
N GLU A 35 -12.12 2.39 20.82
CA GLU A 35 -12.74 1.24 21.47
C GLU A 35 -12.17 -0.04 20.83
N PRO A 36 -11.81 -1.06 21.62
CA PRO A 36 -11.39 -2.34 21.06
C PRO A 36 -12.55 -2.88 20.23
N LEU A 37 -12.27 -3.22 18.96
CA LEU A 37 -13.20 -3.89 18.06
C LEU A 37 -13.87 -5.04 18.83
N ALA A 38 -15.20 -4.99 18.90
CA ALA A 38 -16.00 -6.02 19.53
C ALA A 38 -15.58 -7.39 18.97
N SER A 39 -15.07 -8.26 19.83
CA SER A 39 -14.69 -9.62 19.53
C SER A 39 -15.89 -10.38 18.96
N GLN A 40 -16.00 -10.46 17.63
CA GLN A 40 -16.69 -11.58 17.03
C GLN A 40 -15.89 -12.83 17.38
N ALA A 41 -16.57 -13.93 17.73
CA ALA A 41 -15.91 -15.17 18.07
C ALA A 41 -14.91 -15.52 16.96
N ALA A 42 -13.64 -15.67 17.33
CA ALA A 42 -12.59 -16.03 16.37
C ALA A 42 -13.02 -17.28 15.61
N PRO A 43 -12.88 -17.32 14.28
CA PRO A 43 -13.20 -18.52 13.51
C PRO A 43 -12.44 -19.72 14.09
N PRO A 44 -13.00 -20.93 14.02
CA PRO A 44 -12.36 -22.10 14.59
C PRO A 44 -10.95 -22.26 14.00
N ALA A 45 -9.97 -22.56 14.87
CA ALA A 45 -8.59 -22.76 14.46
C ALA A 45 -8.50 -23.86 13.41
N ILE A 46 -7.88 -23.57 12.27
CA ILE A 46 -7.64 -24.57 11.23
C ILE A 46 -6.59 -25.55 11.76
N ALA A 47 -6.92 -26.85 11.71
CA ALA A 47 -5.97 -27.92 11.96
C ALA A 47 -5.44 -28.47 10.64
N ALA A 48 -4.19 -28.93 10.63
CA ALA A 48 -3.61 -29.62 9.46
C ALA A 48 -4.09 -31.08 9.41
N ASP A 49 -5.40 -31.26 9.30
CA ASP A 49 -6.07 -32.56 9.19
C ASP A 49 -6.35 -32.94 7.72
N ASP A 50 -6.86 -34.15 7.50
CA ASP A 50 -7.16 -34.65 6.17
C ASP A 50 -8.19 -33.78 5.42
N ALA A 51 -9.13 -33.16 6.16
CA ALA A 51 -10.13 -32.27 5.55
C ALA A 51 -9.47 -30.98 5.06
N PHE A 52 -8.56 -30.37 5.83
CA PHE A 52 -7.83 -29.21 5.39
C PHE A 52 -6.90 -29.54 4.20
N LEU A 53 -6.21 -30.68 4.25
CA LEU A 53 -5.37 -31.13 3.12
C LEU A 53 -6.18 -31.39 1.86
N ALA A 54 -7.42 -31.89 1.96
CA ALA A 54 -8.32 -32.02 0.82
C ALA A 54 -8.68 -30.64 0.22
N ARG A 55 -8.95 -29.63 1.06
CA ARG A 55 -9.17 -28.24 0.62
C ARG A 55 -7.93 -27.64 -0.04
N CYS A 56 -6.74 -27.86 0.50
CA CYS A 56 -5.49 -27.44 -0.13
C CYS A 56 -5.33 -28.03 -1.54
N LYS A 57 -5.67 -29.32 -1.72
CA LYS A 57 -5.65 -30.00 -3.04
C LYS A 57 -6.67 -29.38 -4.01
N ALA A 58 -7.89 -29.06 -3.55
CA ALA A 58 -8.90 -28.41 -4.37
C ALA A 58 -8.45 -27.00 -4.81
N ALA A 59 -7.90 -26.21 -3.89
CA ALA A 59 -7.33 -24.89 -4.19
C ALA A 59 -6.14 -24.98 -5.16
N ALA A 60 -5.28 -25.99 -5.02
CA ALA A 60 -4.16 -26.25 -5.94
C ALA A 60 -4.64 -26.60 -7.33
N GLU A 61 -5.66 -27.47 -7.46
CA GLU A 61 -6.26 -27.83 -8.75
C GLU A 61 -6.88 -26.61 -9.42
N TYR A 62 -7.65 -25.80 -8.67
CA TYR A 62 -8.16 -24.53 -9.15
C TYR A 62 -7.03 -23.60 -9.60
N SER A 63 -5.95 -23.48 -8.83
CA SER A 63 -4.78 -22.68 -9.22
C SER A 63 -4.16 -23.16 -10.52
N ARG A 64 -4.00 -24.50 -10.72
CA ARG A 64 -3.43 -25.09 -11.94
C ARG A 64 -4.29 -24.88 -13.16
N THR A 65 -5.61 -25.03 -13.03
CA THR A 65 -6.55 -24.78 -14.13
C THR A 65 -6.59 -23.31 -14.56
N HIS A 66 -5.99 -22.41 -13.74
CA HIS A 66 -5.81 -20.98 -14.02
C HIS A 66 -4.34 -20.60 -14.13
N ASP A 67 -3.53 -21.43 -14.78
CA ASP A 67 -2.12 -21.22 -15.07
C ASP A 67 -1.24 -21.02 -13.80
N GLY A 68 -1.60 -21.64 -12.66
CA GLY A 68 -0.74 -21.61 -11.47
C GLY A 68 0.54 -22.43 -11.68
N GLU A 69 1.69 -21.84 -11.39
CA GLU A 69 3.00 -22.48 -11.51
C GLU A 69 3.51 -23.04 -10.18
N VAL A 70 3.24 -22.32 -9.08
CA VAL A 70 3.64 -22.70 -7.73
C VAL A 70 2.55 -22.31 -6.74
N LEU A 71 2.26 -23.20 -5.79
CA LEU A 71 1.45 -22.92 -4.61
C LEU A 71 2.16 -23.45 -3.38
N LEU A 72 2.32 -22.58 -2.37
CA LEU A 72 2.89 -22.93 -1.07
C LEU A 72 1.94 -22.41 0.03
N ILE A 73 1.53 -23.30 0.93
CA ILE A 73 0.64 -22.97 2.04
C ILE A 73 1.34 -23.29 3.36
N LEU A 74 1.44 -22.29 4.22
CA LEU A 74 1.92 -22.42 5.58
C LEU A 74 0.75 -22.26 6.55
N LEU A 75 0.71 -23.15 7.54
CA LEU A 75 -0.18 -23.06 8.70
C LEU A 75 0.68 -22.88 9.96
N ASP A 76 0.46 -21.79 10.66
CA ASP A 76 1.22 -21.41 11.87
C ASP A 76 2.76 -21.47 11.65
N GLY A 77 3.20 -20.92 10.51
CA GLY A 77 4.62 -20.85 10.11
C GLY A 77 5.22 -22.15 9.57
N LYS A 78 4.45 -23.24 9.52
CA LYS A 78 4.92 -24.54 9.02
C LYS A 78 4.36 -24.82 7.63
N PRO A 79 5.19 -25.19 6.63
CA PRO A 79 4.70 -25.66 5.35
C PRO A 79 3.82 -26.90 5.54
N VAL A 80 2.57 -26.83 5.07
CA VAL A 80 1.59 -27.95 5.14
C VAL A 80 1.20 -28.45 3.77
N PHE A 81 1.42 -27.64 2.75
CA PHE A 81 1.11 -28.02 1.36
C PHE A 81 2.03 -27.30 0.38
N GLU A 82 2.59 -28.06 -0.55
CA GLU A 82 3.40 -27.56 -1.66
C GLU A 82 2.91 -28.18 -2.97
N ASP A 83 2.75 -27.38 -4.00
CA ASP A 83 2.43 -27.81 -5.36
C ASP A 83 3.24 -26.97 -6.36
N ALA A 84 3.78 -27.61 -7.38
CA ALA A 84 4.47 -26.95 -8.46
C ALA A 84 4.36 -27.73 -9.75
N ILE A 85 4.17 -27.03 -10.88
CA ILE A 85 4.17 -27.67 -12.20
C ILE A 85 5.61 -27.99 -12.64
N SER A 86 5.74 -28.85 -13.67
CA SER A 86 7.03 -29.25 -14.23
C SER A 86 7.89 -28.02 -14.59
N GLY A 87 9.16 -28.05 -14.15
CA GLY A 87 10.13 -26.96 -14.37
C GLY A 87 10.15 -25.90 -13.28
N TRP A 88 9.22 -25.92 -12.31
CA TRP A 88 9.18 -25.02 -11.19
C TRP A 88 9.28 -25.75 -9.85
N THR A 89 9.73 -25.04 -8.83
CA THR A 89 9.75 -25.48 -7.44
C THR A 89 9.42 -24.29 -6.53
N VAL A 90 9.13 -24.55 -5.26
CA VAL A 90 8.93 -23.49 -4.27
C VAL A 90 10.20 -22.63 -4.01
N ASP A 91 11.36 -23.12 -4.45
CA ASP A 91 12.64 -22.40 -4.39
C ASP A 91 12.95 -21.61 -5.68
N SER A 92 12.17 -21.79 -6.75
CA SER A 92 12.37 -21.10 -8.01
C SER A 92 11.99 -19.61 -7.92
N PRO A 93 12.90 -18.67 -8.27
CA PRO A 93 12.58 -17.25 -8.16
C PRO A 93 11.61 -16.77 -9.22
N HIS A 94 10.47 -16.20 -8.82
CA HIS A 94 9.51 -15.55 -9.70
C HIS A 94 9.60 -14.02 -9.58
N LEU A 95 9.21 -13.32 -10.65
CA LEU A 95 9.02 -11.88 -10.60
C LEU A 95 7.68 -11.60 -9.88
N LEU A 96 7.73 -10.93 -8.74
CA LEU A 96 6.55 -10.60 -7.94
C LEU A 96 5.62 -9.59 -8.62
N ALA A 97 6.10 -8.95 -9.70
CA ALA A 97 5.41 -7.83 -10.33
C ALA A 97 4.95 -6.82 -9.25
N SER A 98 3.68 -6.37 -9.29
CA SER A 98 3.19 -5.39 -8.31
C SER A 98 3.18 -5.86 -6.85
N GLY A 99 3.31 -7.16 -6.58
CA GLY A 99 3.53 -7.66 -5.21
C GLY A 99 4.75 -7.02 -4.53
N THR A 100 5.73 -6.54 -5.32
CA THR A 100 6.89 -5.77 -4.85
C THR A 100 6.52 -4.51 -4.06
N LYS A 101 5.36 -3.89 -4.35
CA LYS A 101 4.92 -2.65 -3.70
C LYS A 101 4.83 -2.75 -2.18
N SER A 102 4.47 -3.93 -1.66
CA SER A 102 4.34 -4.20 -0.22
C SER A 102 5.63 -3.88 0.55
N PHE A 103 6.80 -4.05 -0.05
CA PHE A 103 8.07 -3.71 0.58
C PHE A 103 8.24 -2.21 0.83
N SER A 104 7.62 -1.33 0.03
CA SER A 104 7.68 0.11 0.25
C SER A 104 6.94 0.53 1.52
N GLY A 105 5.80 -0.09 1.82
CA GLY A 105 5.09 0.12 3.08
C GLY A 105 5.93 -0.31 4.28
N ILE A 106 6.55 -1.49 4.20
CA ILE A 106 7.44 -1.99 5.26
C ILE A 106 8.67 -1.07 5.44
N ALA A 107 9.25 -0.57 4.35
CA ALA A 107 10.34 0.41 4.44
C ALA A 107 9.90 1.70 5.13
N ALA A 108 8.69 2.18 4.82
CA ALA A 108 8.12 3.34 5.50
C ALA A 108 7.90 3.07 6.99
N ALA A 109 7.40 1.90 7.36
CA ALA A 109 7.20 1.52 8.76
C ALA A 109 8.53 1.55 9.55
N PHE A 110 9.58 0.94 9.03
CA PHE A 110 10.91 1.03 9.63
C PHE A 110 11.42 2.49 9.71
N ALA A 111 11.21 3.27 8.66
CA ALA A 111 11.65 4.66 8.62
C ALA A 111 10.91 5.55 9.64
N ILE A 112 9.65 5.23 9.93
CA ILE A 112 8.87 5.89 10.99
C ILE A 112 9.49 5.58 12.36
N GLU A 113 9.83 4.32 12.63
CA GLU A 113 10.46 3.93 13.90
C GLU A 113 11.88 4.52 14.07
N ASP A 114 12.62 4.65 12.97
CA ASP A 114 13.94 5.29 12.97
C ASP A 114 13.86 6.84 13.03
N GLY A 115 12.64 7.43 13.07
CA GLY A 115 12.45 8.88 13.10
C GLY A 115 12.81 9.61 11.80
N LEU A 116 12.93 8.85 10.70
CA LEU A 116 13.29 9.39 9.37
C LEU A 116 12.08 9.90 8.58
N LEU A 117 10.88 9.41 8.91
CA LEU A 117 9.67 9.62 8.11
C LEU A 117 8.45 9.79 9.01
N THR A 118 7.51 10.61 8.57
CA THR A 118 6.14 10.57 9.07
C THR A 118 5.16 10.44 7.90
N LEU A 119 4.01 9.79 8.14
CA LEU A 119 3.06 9.57 7.05
C LEU A 119 2.43 10.87 6.55
N ASP A 120 2.30 11.87 7.43
CA ASP A 120 1.60 13.12 7.13
C ASP A 120 2.54 14.26 6.72
N GLU A 121 3.86 14.03 6.69
CA GLU A 121 4.79 15.01 6.15
C GLU A 121 4.55 15.27 4.66
N LYS A 122 4.83 16.48 4.22
CA LYS A 122 4.73 16.86 2.81
C LYS A 122 5.94 16.32 2.04
N VAL A 123 5.66 15.66 0.93
CA VAL A 123 6.70 15.12 0.04
C VAL A 123 7.62 16.22 -0.46
N CYS A 124 7.09 17.43 -0.68
CA CYS A 124 7.85 18.60 -1.13
C CYS A 124 8.90 19.10 -0.12
N ASP A 125 8.81 18.69 1.15
CA ASP A 125 9.85 19.04 2.15
C ASP A 125 11.19 18.35 1.84
N THR A 126 11.14 17.24 1.10
CA THR A 126 12.31 16.50 0.61
C THR A 126 12.46 16.56 -0.91
N ILE A 127 11.37 16.45 -1.67
CA ILE A 127 11.35 16.59 -3.13
C ILE A 127 11.08 18.06 -3.46
N HIS A 128 12.10 18.88 -3.34
CA HIS A 128 11.99 20.33 -3.40
C HIS A 128 11.44 20.85 -4.73
N GLU A 129 11.57 20.06 -5.81
CA GLU A 129 11.01 20.33 -7.13
C GLU A 129 9.49 20.53 -7.10
N TRP A 130 8.83 20.03 -6.06
CA TRP A 130 7.37 20.12 -5.90
C TRP A 130 6.90 21.36 -5.15
N LYS A 131 7.80 22.15 -4.54
CA LYS A 131 7.42 23.30 -3.70
C LYS A 131 6.65 24.39 -4.44
N SER A 132 6.95 24.61 -5.71
CA SER A 132 6.30 25.64 -6.52
C SER A 132 5.02 25.17 -7.24
N ASP A 133 4.73 23.86 -7.25
CA ASP A 133 3.49 23.33 -7.83
C ASP A 133 2.38 23.31 -6.78
N ALA A 134 1.26 23.99 -7.07
CA ALA A 134 0.17 24.19 -6.11
C ALA A 134 -0.47 22.87 -5.64
N ARG A 135 -0.50 21.82 -6.47
CA ARG A 135 -1.04 20.50 -6.11
C ARG A 135 0.02 19.57 -5.54
N LYS A 136 1.17 19.43 -6.22
CA LYS A 136 2.24 18.54 -5.75
C LYS A 136 2.77 18.92 -4.38
N SER A 137 2.80 20.22 -4.03
CA SER A 137 3.21 20.70 -2.71
C SER A 137 2.28 20.24 -1.58
N GLN A 138 1.08 19.78 -1.89
CA GLN A 138 0.12 19.27 -0.90
C GLN A 138 0.20 17.76 -0.69
N VAL A 139 0.92 17.02 -1.53
CA VAL A 139 1.03 15.57 -1.45
C VAL A 139 1.76 15.14 -0.17
N THR A 140 1.18 14.19 0.57
CA THR A 140 1.80 13.57 1.75
C THR A 140 2.39 12.19 1.40
N VAL A 141 3.27 11.69 2.27
CA VAL A 141 3.82 10.33 2.16
C VAL A 141 2.69 9.29 2.22
N ARG A 142 1.71 9.48 3.10
CA ARG A 142 0.50 8.64 3.18
C ARG A 142 -0.19 8.52 1.84
N GLN A 143 -0.36 9.63 1.14
CA GLN A 143 -1.02 9.67 -0.18
C GLN A 143 -0.19 9.01 -1.29
N LEU A 144 1.15 9.04 -1.21
CA LEU A 144 1.98 8.23 -2.10
C LEU A 144 1.72 6.73 -1.90
N LEU A 145 1.80 6.26 -0.64
CA LEU A 145 1.73 4.84 -0.30
C LEU A 145 0.31 4.25 -0.40
N SER A 146 -0.73 5.08 -0.26
CA SER A 146 -2.13 4.69 -0.47
C SER A 146 -2.61 4.90 -1.92
N LEU A 147 -1.70 5.24 -2.85
CA LEU A 147 -2.01 5.47 -4.27
C LEU A 147 -3.07 6.56 -4.50
N SER A 148 -3.11 7.56 -3.61
CA SER A 148 -4.04 8.69 -3.68
C SER A 148 -3.34 10.06 -3.84
N SER A 149 -2.08 10.06 -4.28
CA SER A 149 -1.31 11.30 -4.48
C SER A 149 -1.84 12.19 -5.60
N GLY A 150 -2.66 11.66 -6.51
CA GLY A 150 -3.11 12.36 -7.71
C GLY A 150 -2.12 12.33 -8.89
N LEU A 151 -0.93 11.74 -8.71
CA LEU A 151 0.04 11.57 -9.81
C LEU A 151 -0.48 10.65 -10.89
N GLU A 152 -0.16 10.98 -12.15
CA GLU A 152 -0.42 10.08 -13.27
C GLU A 152 0.33 8.75 -13.14
N SER A 153 -0.29 7.69 -13.66
CA SER A 153 0.37 6.39 -13.78
C SER A 153 1.23 6.35 -15.04
N LEU A 154 2.55 6.18 -14.88
CA LEU A 154 3.49 5.97 -15.98
C LEU A 154 3.63 4.48 -16.33
N SER A 155 2.56 3.69 -16.17
CA SER A 155 2.56 2.23 -16.28
C SER A 155 2.85 1.67 -17.68
N GLY A 156 2.63 2.45 -18.75
CA GLY A 156 2.91 2.00 -20.12
C GLY A 156 4.40 1.81 -20.45
N THR A 157 5.30 2.15 -19.54
CA THR A 157 6.75 2.22 -19.78
C THR A 157 7.56 1.07 -19.22
N ILE A 158 6.94 0.19 -18.41
CA ILE A 158 7.63 -0.94 -17.78
C ILE A 158 7.72 -2.15 -18.72
N GLU A 159 6.74 -2.34 -19.60
CA GLU A 159 6.64 -3.50 -20.47
C GLU A 159 7.56 -3.45 -21.70
N ASN A 160 8.04 -2.25 -22.07
CA ASN A 160 8.92 -2.06 -23.21
C ASN A 160 10.18 -1.29 -22.81
N ALA A 161 11.24 -1.97 -22.41
CA ALA A 161 12.55 -1.35 -22.21
C ALA A 161 13.03 -0.58 -23.47
N ARG A 162 12.60 -1.00 -24.69
CA ARG A 162 12.85 -0.29 -25.94
C ARG A 162 12.08 1.02 -26.03
N ASN A 163 10.80 1.04 -25.58
CA ASN A 163 9.98 2.25 -25.58
C ASN A 163 10.36 3.17 -24.42
N ALA A 164 10.84 2.66 -23.30
CA ALA A 164 11.38 3.46 -22.20
C ALA A 164 12.62 4.26 -22.61
N ARG A 165 13.50 3.67 -23.43
CA ARG A 165 14.64 4.39 -24.03
C ARG A 165 14.18 5.49 -25.00
N ALA A 166 13.20 5.19 -25.84
CA ALA A 166 12.63 6.15 -26.80
C ALA A 166 11.91 7.32 -26.11
N ALA A 167 11.34 7.08 -24.91
CA ALA A 167 10.64 8.09 -24.11
C ALA A 167 11.56 8.86 -23.12
N GLY A 168 12.88 8.63 -23.17
CA GLY A 168 13.83 9.31 -22.25
C GLY A 168 13.73 8.88 -20.78
N MET A 169 13.14 7.71 -20.51
CA MET A 169 12.91 7.21 -19.15
C MET A 169 14.04 6.34 -18.60
N SER A 170 15.29 6.70 -18.90
CA SER A 170 16.47 6.12 -18.28
C SER A 170 16.51 6.34 -16.75
N ASN A 171 15.80 7.36 -16.27
CA ASN A 171 15.63 7.68 -14.84
C ASN A 171 14.14 7.81 -14.49
N ARG A 172 13.56 6.72 -13.98
CA ARG A 172 12.13 6.66 -13.66
C ARG A 172 11.74 7.51 -12.46
N ALA A 173 12.67 7.75 -11.52
CA ALA A 173 12.43 8.65 -10.41
C ALA A 173 12.25 10.08 -10.90
N THR A 174 13.15 10.59 -11.74
CA THR A 174 13.03 11.92 -12.35
C THR A 174 11.77 12.02 -13.21
N ALA A 175 11.47 11.01 -14.04
CA ALA A 175 10.25 11.01 -14.84
C ALA A 175 9.00 11.09 -13.97
N SER A 176 8.94 10.36 -12.85
CA SER A 176 7.79 10.36 -11.94
C SER A 176 7.66 11.68 -11.16
N ILE A 177 8.76 12.29 -10.74
CA ILE A 177 8.78 13.61 -10.09
C ILE A 177 8.22 14.68 -11.04
N ASN A 178 8.58 14.62 -12.32
CA ASN A 178 8.13 15.54 -13.34
C ASN A 178 6.74 15.19 -13.92
N GLY A 179 6.19 14.02 -13.59
CA GLY A 179 4.88 13.55 -14.03
C GLY A 179 3.75 14.55 -13.73
N THR A 180 2.65 14.47 -14.46
CA THR A 180 1.51 15.38 -14.28
C THR A 180 0.57 14.93 -13.16
N MET A 181 -0.21 15.87 -12.63
CA MET A 181 -1.30 15.59 -11.69
C MET A 181 -2.60 15.32 -12.45
N ARG A 182 -3.24 14.18 -12.18
CA ARG A 182 -4.53 13.77 -12.76
C ARG A 182 -5.71 14.05 -11.84
N ALA A 183 -5.45 14.25 -10.55
CA ALA A 183 -6.43 14.55 -9.53
C ALA A 183 -5.78 15.39 -8.42
N ASP A 184 -6.56 15.94 -7.53
CA ASP A 184 -6.03 16.56 -6.31
C ASP A 184 -5.56 15.48 -5.33
N PRO A 185 -4.57 15.79 -4.47
CA PRO A 185 -4.10 14.84 -3.46
C PRO A 185 -5.23 14.37 -2.52
N GLY A 186 -5.41 13.06 -2.43
CA GLY A 186 -6.46 12.43 -1.63
C GLY A 186 -7.80 12.23 -2.34
N GLU A 187 -8.00 12.83 -3.52
CA GLU A 187 -9.28 12.78 -4.24
C GLU A 187 -9.57 11.41 -4.86
N ARG A 188 -8.56 10.79 -5.47
CA ARG A 188 -8.73 9.58 -6.27
C ARG A 188 -7.65 8.54 -5.99
N PHE A 189 -8.05 7.26 -6.04
CA PHE A 189 -7.12 6.13 -6.11
C PHE A 189 -6.63 6.00 -7.56
N ILE A 190 -5.34 6.22 -7.78
CA ILE A 190 -4.69 6.09 -9.09
C ILE A 190 -3.59 5.05 -8.99
N TYR A 191 -3.89 3.84 -9.45
CA TYR A 191 -2.92 2.75 -9.41
C TYR A 191 -1.82 2.92 -10.44
N GLY A 192 -0.58 2.86 -9.99
CA GLY A 192 0.55 2.98 -10.90
C GLY A 192 1.91 2.92 -10.21
N PRO A 193 2.99 3.01 -10.99
CA PRO A 193 4.36 2.95 -10.48
C PRO A 193 4.90 4.29 -9.97
N SER A 194 4.37 5.42 -10.44
CA SER A 194 4.97 6.75 -10.24
C SER A 194 5.20 7.08 -8.78
N GLN A 195 4.21 6.81 -7.92
CA GLN A 195 4.27 7.08 -6.49
C GLN A 195 5.43 6.35 -5.81
N PHE A 196 5.73 5.14 -6.25
CA PHE A 196 6.82 4.32 -5.67
C PHE A 196 8.20 4.76 -6.12
N TYR A 197 8.34 5.31 -7.33
CA TYR A 197 9.59 5.92 -7.76
C TYR A 197 9.85 7.24 -7.03
N VAL A 198 8.79 8.06 -6.81
CA VAL A 198 8.88 9.26 -5.98
C VAL A 198 9.25 8.89 -4.54
N PHE A 199 8.58 7.88 -3.95
CA PHE A 199 8.91 7.37 -2.61
C PHE A 199 10.37 6.89 -2.53
N GLY A 200 10.84 6.15 -3.53
CA GLY A 200 12.24 5.70 -3.59
C GLY A 200 13.25 6.84 -3.56
N GLU A 201 13.02 7.89 -4.35
CA GLU A 201 13.88 9.08 -4.36
C GLU A 201 13.77 9.89 -3.06
N LEU A 202 12.57 10.04 -2.52
CA LEU A 202 12.34 10.67 -1.21
C LEU A 202 13.17 9.99 -0.13
N MET A 203 13.08 8.67 -0.03
CA MET A 203 13.83 7.91 0.97
C MET A 203 15.35 8.00 0.75
N LYS A 204 15.82 7.91 -0.49
CA LYS A 204 17.24 8.08 -0.82
C LYS A 204 17.78 9.43 -0.32
N ARG A 205 17.03 10.53 -0.53
CA ARG A 205 17.41 11.87 -0.04
C ARG A 205 17.40 11.93 1.49
N LYS A 206 16.43 11.29 2.15
CA LYS A 206 16.37 11.22 3.62
C LYS A 206 17.53 10.42 4.19
N PHE A 207 17.88 9.27 3.61
CA PHE A 207 19.04 8.49 4.04
C PHE A 207 20.36 9.30 3.92
N ALA A 208 20.52 10.01 2.82
CA ALA A 208 21.68 10.89 2.63
C ALA A 208 21.75 12.01 3.68
N ALA A 209 20.63 12.68 3.94
CA ALA A 209 20.53 13.76 4.94
C ALA A 209 20.81 13.25 6.37
N ALA A 210 20.27 12.08 6.72
CA ALA A 210 20.47 11.45 8.02
C ALA A 210 21.78 10.67 8.14
N LYS A 211 22.56 10.54 7.04
CA LYS A 211 23.82 9.81 6.99
C LYS A 211 23.71 8.37 7.47
N THR A 212 22.62 7.67 7.09
CA THR A 212 22.38 6.28 7.51
C THR A 212 23.35 5.27 6.90
N GLY A 213 24.01 5.62 5.79
CA GLY A 213 24.84 4.72 4.99
C GLY A 213 24.07 3.89 3.97
N ASP A 214 22.75 3.94 3.97
CA ASP A 214 21.92 3.20 3.00
C ASP A 214 21.85 3.96 1.68
N ALA A 215 22.20 3.30 0.59
CA ALA A 215 22.23 3.91 -0.75
C ALA A 215 20.80 4.16 -1.29
N ASP A 216 19.84 3.30 -0.93
CA ASP A 216 18.45 3.37 -1.34
C ASP A 216 17.55 2.49 -0.44
N VAL A 217 16.26 2.41 -0.79
CA VAL A 217 15.25 1.61 -0.04
C VAL A 217 15.63 0.13 0.02
N VAL A 218 16.26 -0.43 -1.01
CA VAL A 218 16.64 -1.85 -1.02
C VAL A 218 17.77 -2.11 -0.04
N ALA A 219 18.82 -1.29 -0.04
CA ALA A 219 19.91 -1.39 0.92
C ALA A 219 19.41 -1.21 2.36
N TYR A 220 18.48 -0.28 2.58
CA TYR A 220 17.83 -0.09 3.88
C TYR A 220 17.05 -1.33 4.31
N LEU A 221 16.24 -1.92 3.42
CA LEU A 221 15.51 -3.15 3.68
C LEU A 221 16.42 -4.36 3.84
N ASP A 222 17.53 -4.44 3.12
CA ASP A 222 18.54 -5.51 3.32
C ASP A 222 19.03 -5.52 4.76
N ARG A 223 19.36 -4.35 5.30
CA ARG A 223 19.84 -4.20 6.67
C ARG A 223 18.74 -4.40 7.73
N LYS A 224 17.55 -3.82 7.52
CA LYS A 224 16.47 -3.78 8.53
C LYS A 224 15.58 -5.02 8.53
N LEU A 225 15.44 -5.68 7.38
CA LEU A 225 14.48 -6.75 7.17
C LEU A 225 15.10 -8.01 6.57
N PHE A 226 15.61 -7.94 5.31
CA PHE A 226 15.90 -9.15 4.53
C PHE A 226 16.99 -10.00 5.16
N ASN A 227 18.11 -9.40 5.59
CA ASN A 227 19.16 -10.12 6.31
C ASN A 227 18.67 -10.66 7.66
N PRO A 228 17.96 -9.87 8.52
CA PRO A 228 17.39 -10.37 9.77
C PRO A 228 16.43 -11.55 9.65
N ILE A 229 15.63 -11.63 8.57
CA ILE A 229 14.72 -12.76 8.34
C ILE A 229 15.29 -13.84 7.42
N GLY A 230 16.55 -13.68 6.94
CA GLY A 230 17.27 -14.68 6.17
C GLY A 230 16.85 -14.83 4.71
N VAL A 231 16.18 -13.83 4.11
CA VAL A 231 15.77 -13.86 2.69
C VAL A 231 16.67 -13.00 1.81
N LYS A 232 16.74 -13.32 0.51
CA LYS A 232 17.65 -12.66 -0.45
C LYS A 232 16.92 -12.25 -1.73
N PRO A 233 16.05 -11.23 -1.69
CA PRO A 233 15.35 -10.75 -2.87
C PRO A 233 16.31 -10.11 -3.87
N ARG A 234 15.95 -10.14 -5.15
CA ARG A 234 16.68 -9.44 -6.20
C ARG A 234 15.78 -8.38 -6.84
N PHE A 235 16.23 -7.13 -6.84
CA PHE A 235 15.50 -6.03 -7.44
C PHE A 235 16.08 -5.65 -8.81
N LEU A 236 15.22 -5.56 -9.80
CA LEU A 236 15.54 -4.92 -11.08
C LEU A 236 15.77 -3.42 -10.84
N ARG A 237 16.66 -2.83 -11.63
CA ARG A 237 16.98 -1.39 -11.58
C ARG A 237 16.85 -0.76 -12.95
N ASP A 238 16.56 0.54 -13.00
CA ASP A 238 16.66 1.31 -14.23
C ASP A 238 18.12 1.70 -14.56
N GLU A 239 18.32 2.39 -15.68
CA GLU A 239 19.67 2.78 -16.14
C GLU A 239 20.34 3.79 -15.19
N ALA A 240 19.57 4.56 -14.42
CA ALA A 240 20.07 5.47 -13.38
C ALA A 240 20.34 4.77 -12.04
N GLY A 241 20.14 3.45 -11.96
CA GLY A 241 20.35 2.65 -10.77
C GLY A 241 19.20 2.66 -9.78
N ASN A 242 18.06 3.28 -10.07
CA ASN A 242 16.91 3.28 -9.17
C ASN A 242 16.25 1.90 -9.13
N ALA A 243 16.00 1.38 -7.92
CA ALA A 243 15.29 0.13 -7.75
C ALA A 243 13.85 0.22 -8.27
N ASN A 244 13.41 -0.82 -8.98
CA ASN A 244 12.03 -0.93 -9.46
C ASN A 244 11.13 -1.38 -8.30
N LEU A 245 10.88 -0.46 -7.34
CA LEU A 245 10.03 -0.70 -6.18
C LEU A 245 8.57 -1.02 -6.54
N PRO A 246 7.98 -0.48 -7.63
CA PRO A 246 6.61 -0.83 -7.99
C PRO A 246 6.42 -2.25 -8.53
N GLY A 247 7.50 -2.95 -8.98
CA GLY A 247 7.26 -4.22 -9.65
C GLY A 247 8.48 -5.08 -9.99
N GLY A 248 9.67 -4.77 -9.46
CA GLY A 248 10.92 -5.38 -9.93
C GLY A 248 11.55 -6.42 -9.01
N CYS A 249 10.90 -6.83 -7.93
CA CYS A 249 11.46 -7.83 -7.03
C CYS A 249 11.27 -9.25 -7.57
N ARG A 250 12.31 -10.07 -7.43
CA ARG A 250 12.27 -11.53 -7.65
C ARG A 250 12.55 -12.23 -6.33
N MET A 251 11.70 -13.19 -5.97
CA MET A 251 11.85 -14.07 -4.80
C MET A 251 11.34 -15.46 -5.09
N SER A 252 11.79 -16.46 -4.33
CA SER A 252 11.18 -17.78 -4.27
C SER A 252 9.86 -17.73 -3.48
N ALA A 253 9.02 -18.75 -3.62
CA ALA A 253 7.81 -18.87 -2.81
C ALA A 253 8.16 -19.00 -1.33
N LYS A 254 9.21 -19.74 -1.00
CA LYS A 254 9.70 -19.88 0.38
C LYS A 254 10.13 -18.55 0.98
N ASP A 255 10.95 -17.77 0.27
CA ASP A 255 11.40 -16.47 0.77
C ASP A 255 10.22 -15.50 0.95
N TRP A 256 9.27 -15.52 0.01
CA TRP A 256 8.10 -14.65 0.11
C TRP A 256 7.14 -15.09 1.24
N ALA A 257 7.05 -16.39 1.49
CA ALA A 257 6.31 -16.92 2.65
C ALA A 257 6.98 -16.55 3.97
N VAL A 258 8.32 -16.60 4.09
CA VAL A 258 9.05 -16.12 5.28
C VAL A 258 8.76 -14.64 5.55
N PHE A 259 8.74 -13.81 4.50
CA PHE A 259 8.31 -12.41 4.62
C PHE A 259 6.83 -12.31 5.04
N GLY A 260 5.95 -13.14 4.48
CA GLY A 260 4.54 -13.21 4.87
C GLY A 260 4.36 -13.56 6.35
N GLU A 261 5.11 -14.55 6.85
CA GLU A 261 5.10 -14.94 8.26
C GLU A 261 5.60 -13.82 9.18
N PHE A 262 6.63 -13.08 8.79
CA PHE A 262 7.06 -11.89 9.52
C PHE A 262 5.92 -10.87 9.66
N VAL A 263 5.18 -10.62 8.59
CA VAL A 263 4.02 -9.71 8.60
C VAL A 263 2.87 -10.30 9.42
N ARG A 264 2.53 -11.58 9.23
CA ARG A 264 1.48 -12.29 9.98
C ARG A 264 1.72 -12.26 11.49
N ASN A 265 2.98 -12.39 11.90
CA ASN A 265 3.38 -12.37 13.30
C ASN A 265 3.62 -10.94 13.84
N GLY A 266 3.02 -9.92 13.23
CA GLY A 266 3.07 -8.54 13.74
C GLY A 266 4.48 -7.95 13.82
N GLY A 267 5.38 -8.32 12.88
CA GLY A 267 6.77 -7.83 12.89
C GLY A 267 7.75 -8.65 13.73
N VAL A 268 7.38 -9.88 14.09
CA VAL A 268 8.24 -10.82 14.84
C VAL A 268 8.76 -11.92 13.90
N HIS A 269 10.05 -12.25 14.02
CA HIS A 269 10.66 -13.39 13.34
C HIS A 269 11.54 -14.18 14.32
N ASN A 270 11.33 -15.50 14.40
CA ASN A 270 12.05 -16.39 15.32
C ASN A 270 12.06 -15.87 16.77
N GLY A 271 10.90 -15.41 17.26
CA GLY A 271 10.72 -14.87 18.61
C GLY A 271 11.30 -13.47 18.83
N LYS A 272 12.00 -12.89 17.86
CA LYS A 272 12.57 -11.55 17.96
C LYS A 272 11.67 -10.53 17.26
N ARG A 273 11.27 -9.47 17.97
CA ARG A 273 10.60 -8.32 17.35
C ARG A 273 11.60 -7.53 16.52
N ILE A 274 11.31 -7.36 15.23
CA ILE A 274 12.12 -6.63 14.27
C ILE A 274 11.45 -5.31 13.92
N LEU A 275 10.11 -5.26 13.90
CA LEU A 275 9.29 -4.08 13.64
C LEU A 275 8.15 -4.01 14.66
N GLY A 276 7.81 -2.82 15.12
CA GLY A 276 6.71 -2.61 16.07
C GLY A 276 5.36 -2.99 15.46
N GLU A 277 4.56 -3.69 16.24
CA GLU A 277 3.26 -4.17 15.81
C GLU A 277 2.30 -3.03 15.45
N SER A 278 2.25 -1.98 16.27
CA SER A 278 1.41 -0.81 16.02
C SER A 278 1.80 -0.05 14.76
N THR A 279 3.10 0.01 14.44
CA THR A 279 3.60 0.64 13.21
C THR A 279 3.23 -0.20 11.99
N LEU A 280 3.38 -1.53 12.08
CA LEU A 280 2.97 -2.44 11.03
C LEU A 280 1.45 -2.40 10.80
N ALA A 281 0.65 -2.36 11.87
CA ALA A 281 -0.81 -2.31 11.78
C ALA A 281 -1.33 -1.09 11.01
N GLN A 282 -0.62 0.03 11.04
CA GLN A 282 -0.98 1.22 10.24
C GLN A 282 -0.98 0.93 8.74
N LEU A 283 -0.13 0.01 8.25
CA LEU A 283 -0.08 -0.34 6.83
C LEU A 283 -1.35 -1.07 6.37
N MET A 284 -2.02 -1.73 7.31
CA MET A 284 -3.16 -2.64 7.08
C MET A 284 -4.51 -1.96 7.29
N GLN A 285 -4.52 -0.62 7.32
CA GLN A 285 -5.74 0.19 7.43
C GLN A 285 -5.98 0.93 6.11
N ALA A 286 -7.25 1.16 5.76
CA ALA A 286 -7.60 1.97 4.60
C ALA A 286 -7.29 3.45 4.87
N HIS A 287 -6.44 4.04 4.07
CA HIS A 287 -5.98 5.43 4.23
C HIS A 287 -6.39 6.37 3.10
N GLY A 288 -6.98 5.86 2.06
CA GLY A 288 -7.35 6.62 0.87
C GLY A 288 -8.80 6.42 0.45
N PRO A 289 -9.18 6.91 -0.73
CA PRO A 289 -10.52 6.75 -1.27
C PRO A 289 -10.87 5.28 -1.56
N ASN A 290 -9.89 4.42 -1.89
CA ASN A 290 -10.11 2.99 -2.05
C ASN A 290 -10.06 2.28 -0.69
N LYS A 291 -11.20 1.78 -0.22
CA LYS A 291 -11.32 1.10 1.09
C LYS A 291 -10.79 -0.34 1.11
N ALA A 292 -10.48 -0.90 -0.07
CA ALA A 292 -9.79 -2.19 -0.19
C ALA A 292 -8.27 -2.07 -0.20
N TYR A 293 -7.70 -0.86 0.02
CA TYR A 293 -6.26 -0.63 -0.06
C TYR A 293 -5.74 0.15 1.13
N GLY A 294 -4.76 -0.43 1.81
CA GLY A 294 -4.02 0.22 2.90
C GLY A 294 -2.81 1.00 2.37
N LEU A 295 -1.71 0.99 3.11
CA LEU A 295 -0.43 1.51 2.65
C LEU A 295 0.36 0.38 1.98
N THR A 296 0.21 0.26 0.66
CA THR A 296 0.84 -0.73 -0.24
C THR A 296 0.31 -2.17 -0.18
N TRP A 297 -0.74 -2.41 0.62
CA TRP A 297 -1.37 -3.71 0.79
C TRP A 297 -2.83 -3.69 0.36
N TRP A 298 -3.29 -4.75 -0.28
CA TRP A 298 -4.70 -5.01 -0.47
C TRP A 298 -5.29 -5.59 0.82
N LEU A 299 -6.50 -5.16 1.17
CA LEU A 299 -7.23 -5.63 2.35
C LEU A 299 -8.23 -6.68 1.90
N ILE A 300 -8.17 -7.88 2.49
CA ILE A 300 -9.13 -8.96 2.26
C ILE A 300 -10.22 -8.79 3.31
N ARG A 301 -11.48 -8.77 2.85
CA ARG A 301 -12.65 -8.60 3.71
C ARG A 301 -13.52 -9.84 3.67
N ASP A 302 -14.34 -10.01 4.70
CA ASP A 302 -15.33 -11.09 4.83
C ASP A 302 -16.62 -10.84 4.02
N ASP A 303 -16.66 -9.80 3.21
CA ASP A 303 -17.77 -9.45 2.34
C ASP A 303 -17.75 -10.33 1.09
N GLU A 304 -18.78 -11.19 0.94
CA GLU A 304 -18.96 -12.06 -0.22
C GLU A 304 -19.16 -11.28 -1.53
N ASP A 305 -19.67 -10.04 -1.44
CA ASP A 305 -19.90 -9.15 -2.58
C ASP A 305 -18.69 -8.24 -2.88
N ALA A 306 -17.64 -8.28 -2.04
CA ALA A 306 -16.43 -7.47 -2.27
C ALA A 306 -15.82 -7.80 -3.62
N ALA A 307 -15.82 -6.84 -4.52
CA ALA A 307 -15.20 -6.99 -5.83
C ALA A 307 -13.73 -7.37 -5.68
N ASP A 308 -13.24 -8.29 -6.53
CA ASP A 308 -11.81 -8.58 -6.62
C ASP A 308 -11.04 -7.25 -6.69
N PRO A 309 -10.10 -7.00 -5.78
CA PRO A 309 -9.31 -5.76 -5.76
C PRO A 309 -8.75 -5.34 -7.13
N GLU A 310 -8.49 -6.31 -8.01
CA GLU A 310 -8.03 -6.05 -9.37
C GLU A 310 -9.13 -5.58 -10.32
N SER A 311 -10.41 -5.80 -10.04
CA SER A 311 -11.49 -5.29 -10.89
C SER A 311 -11.61 -3.77 -10.82
N ALA A 312 -11.39 -3.17 -9.64
CA ALA A 312 -11.29 -1.72 -9.49
C ALA A 312 -10.09 -1.16 -10.26
N LEU A 313 -8.95 -1.86 -10.23
CA LEU A 313 -7.76 -1.51 -11.01
C LEU A 313 -8.05 -1.57 -12.53
N ALA A 314 -8.71 -2.63 -12.99
CA ALA A 314 -9.06 -2.75 -14.40
C ALA A 314 -9.99 -1.62 -14.85
N ALA A 315 -10.95 -1.22 -14.03
CA ALA A 315 -11.86 -0.10 -14.30
C ALA A 315 -11.11 1.23 -14.41
N ASP A 316 -10.19 1.53 -13.51
CA ASP A 316 -9.37 2.75 -13.56
C ASP A 316 -8.47 2.76 -14.81
N MET A 317 -7.82 1.65 -15.16
CA MET A 317 -7.01 1.55 -16.38
C MET A 317 -7.83 1.73 -17.66
N VAL A 318 -9.07 1.21 -17.70
CA VAL A 318 -9.99 1.42 -18.82
C VAL A 318 -10.41 2.87 -18.89
N ALA A 319 -10.76 3.48 -17.77
CA ALA A 319 -11.15 4.88 -17.69
C ALA A 319 -10.03 5.81 -18.14
N ASP A 320 -8.79 5.58 -17.72
CA ASP A 320 -7.63 6.35 -18.15
C ASP A 320 -7.38 6.26 -19.67
N ARG A 321 -7.56 5.07 -20.26
CA ARG A 321 -7.48 4.90 -21.73
C ARG A 321 -8.60 5.64 -22.46
N LEU A 322 -9.80 5.70 -21.90
CA LEU A 322 -10.94 6.44 -22.46
C LEU A 322 -10.71 7.96 -22.39
N GLU A 323 -10.17 8.47 -21.28
CA GLU A 323 -9.79 9.88 -21.13
C GLU A 323 -8.66 10.27 -22.08
N ALA A 324 -7.65 9.42 -22.26
CA ALA A 324 -6.52 9.65 -23.15
C ALA A 324 -6.95 9.85 -24.63
N ARG A 325 -8.15 9.39 -25.02
CA ARG A 325 -8.73 9.66 -26.35
C ARG A 325 -9.14 11.11 -26.53
N GLY A 326 -9.19 11.93 -25.49
CA GLY A 326 -9.44 13.36 -25.52
C GLY A 326 -10.85 13.78 -25.95
N THR A 327 -11.76 12.83 -26.19
CA THR A 327 -13.13 13.12 -26.66
C THR A 327 -14.09 13.36 -25.48
N PRO A 328 -15.11 14.24 -25.63
CA PRO A 328 -16.13 14.42 -24.60
C PRO A 328 -16.87 13.12 -24.21
N ALA A 329 -17.11 12.24 -25.20
CA ALA A 329 -17.73 10.94 -24.98
C ALA A 329 -16.81 10.01 -24.18
N GLY A 330 -15.51 10.01 -24.48
CA GLY A 330 -14.50 9.24 -23.74
C GLY A 330 -14.42 9.67 -22.28
N ARG A 331 -14.40 10.96 -21.99
CA ARG A 331 -14.42 11.48 -20.62
C ARG A 331 -15.66 11.05 -19.83
N ARG A 332 -16.86 11.24 -20.41
CA ARG A 332 -18.12 10.79 -19.76
C ARG A 332 -18.16 9.28 -19.49
N LEU A 333 -17.63 8.47 -20.42
CA LEU A 333 -17.57 7.02 -20.23
C LEU A 333 -16.56 6.65 -19.16
N ALA A 334 -15.42 7.33 -19.09
CA ALA A 334 -14.42 7.16 -18.03
C ALA A 334 -15.00 7.48 -16.64
N GLU A 335 -15.70 8.60 -16.50
CA GLU A 335 -16.38 8.98 -15.26
C GLU A 335 -17.39 7.91 -14.82
N ARG A 336 -18.23 7.43 -15.76
CA ARG A 336 -19.19 6.35 -15.48
C ARG A 336 -18.50 5.04 -15.07
N THR A 337 -17.39 4.69 -15.72
CA THR A 337 -16.64 3.48 -15.40
C THR A 337 -16.08 3.54 -14.00
N ARG A 338 -15.54 4.71 -13.59
CA ARG A 338 -15.03 4.94 -12.24
C ARG A 338 -16.14 4.94 -11.19
N ALA A 339 -17.24 5.66 -11.45
CA ALA A 339 -18.38 5.71 -10.54
C ALA A 339 -18.91 4.30 -10.24
N ARG A 340 -19.10 3.49 -11.28
CA ARG A 340 -19.53 2.10 -11.12
C ARG A 340 -18.54 1.25 -10.31
N ALA A 341 -17.24 1.44 -10.51
CA ALA A 341 -16.22 0.73 -9.75
C ALA A 341 -16.18 1.17 -8.26
N GLN A 342 -16.50 2.43 -7.99
CA GLN A 342 -16.63 2.95 -6.61
C GLN A 342 -17.91 2.45 -5.93
N GLU A 343 -19.04 2.39 -6.66
CA GLU A 343 -20.29 1.83 -6.16
C GLU A 343 -20.19 0.33 -5.85
N SER A 344 -19.35 -0.38 -6.60
CA SER A 344 -19.03 -1.81 -6.39
C SER A 344 -17.87 -2.01 -5.40
N GLY A 345 -17.43 -0.95 -4.73
CA GLY A 345 -16.37 -1.04 -3.71
C GLY A 345 -16.82 -1.86 -2.50
N PRO A 346 -15.86 -2.40 -1.72
CA PRO A 346 -16.19 -3.23 -0.57
C PRO A 346 -17.03 -2.44 0.43
N ASP A 347 -17.99 -3.12 1.03
CA ASP A 347 -18.74 -2.58 2.17
C ASP A 347 -17.74 -2.27 3.30
N VAL A 348 -17.69 -1.00 3.71
CA VAL A 348 -16.79 -0.56 4.80
C VAL A 348 -17.21 -1.11 6.16
N SER A 349 -18.41 -1.65 6.28
CA SER A 349 -18.89 -2.33 7.50
C SER A 349 -18.33 -3.74 7.64
N SER A 350 -17.84 -4.36 6.54
CA SER A 350 -17.26 -5.71 6.58
C SER A 350 -15.88 -5.71 7.23
N SER A 351 -15.57 -6.78 7.96
CA SER A 351 -14.30 -6.92 8.69
C SER A 351 -13.13 -7.21 7.74
N VAL A 352 -11.96 -6.70 8.07
CA VAL A 352 -10.72 -7.09 7.38
C VAL A 352 -10.24 -8.40 7.98
N ILE A 353 -10.30 -9.47 7.20
CA ILE A 353 -9.88 -10.83 7.62
C ILE A 353 -8.42 -11.15 7.22
N GLY A 354 -7.81 -10.34 6.35
CA GLY A 354 -6.44 -10.58 5.91
C GLY A 354 -5.90 -9.52 4.98
N PHE A 355 -4.70 -9.78 4.50
CA PHE A 355 -3.92 -8.86 3.66
C PHE A 355 -3.36 -9.59 2.45
N MET A 356 -3.19 -8.87 1.36
CA MET A 356 -2.66 -9.45 0.14
C MET A 356 -1.64 -8.53 -0.53
N ALA A 357 -0.49 -9.09 -0.90
CA ALA A 357 0.39 -8.51 -1.90
C ALA A 357 0.08 -9.16 -3.25
N ALA A 358 -0.28 -8.34 -4.24
CA ALA A 358 -0.79 -8.82 -5.53
C ALA A 358 0.02 -8.28 -6.71
N GLY A 359 0.33 -9.15 -7.68
CA GLY A 359 1.06 -8.80 -8.89
C GLY A 359 0.48 -9.41 -10.16
N LYS A 360 0.87 -8.83 -11.31
CA LYS A 360 0.50 -9.31 -12.66
C LYS A 360 0.84 -10.81 -12.79
N GLY A 361 0.00 -11.57 -13.48
CA GLY A 361 0.10 -13.03 -13.55
C GLY A 361 -0.43 -13.71 -12.30
N LYS A 362 -1.22 -12.97 -11.51
CA LYS A 362 -1.79 -13.47 -10.24
C LYS A 362 -0.69 -13.98 -9.28
N GLN A 363 0.45 -13.24 -9.23
CA GLN A 363 1.42 -13.40 -8.16
C GLN A 363 0.73 -12.97 -6.86
N ARG A 364 0.66 -13.85 -5.86
CA ARG A 364 -0.08 -13.60 -4.62
C ARG A 364 0.71 -14.02 -3.40
N LEU A 365 0.70 -13.15 -2.41
CA LEU A 365 0.98 -13.49 -1.03
C LEU A 365 -0.27 -13.12 -0.24
N TYR A 366 -0.98 -14.11 0.26
CA TYR A 366 -2.10 -13.92 1.17
C TYR A 366 -1.63 -14.15 2.61
N ILE A 367 -2.10 -13.33 3.51
CA ILE A 367 -1.82 -13.38 4.93
C ILE A 367 -3.15 -13.31 5.67
N LEU A 368 -3.52 -14.39 6.36
CA LEU A 368 -4.75 -14.52 7.14
C LEU A 368 -4.36 -14.76 8.60
N PRO A 369 -4.24 -13.68 9.42
CA PRO A 369 -3.70 -13.79 10.78
C PRO A 369 -4.52 -14.70 11.69
N GLU A 370 -5.85 -14.58 11.69
CA GLU A 370 -6.74 -15.38 12.55
C GLU A 370 -6.73 -16.87 12.19
N GLN A 371 -6.71 -17.17 10.88
CA GLN A 371 -6.59 -18.55 10.38
C GLN A 371 -5.17 -19.10 10.49
N LYS A 372 -4.20 -18.27 10.88
CA LYS A 372 -2.77 -18.57 10.92
C LYS A 372 -2.20 -19.03 9.59
N LEU A 373 -2.77 -18.56 8.48
CA LEU A 373 -2.35 -18.96 7.14
C LEU A 373 -1.47 -17.90 6.47
N THR A 374 -0.43 -18.38 5.81
CA THR A 374 0.36 -17.65 4.82
C THR A 374 0.41 -18.46 3.53
N ILE A 375 -0.03 -17.87 2.42
CA ILE A 375 -0.18 -18.57 1.15
C ILE A 375 0.55 -17.81 0.08
N VAL A 376 1.40 -18.50 -0.68
CA VAL A 376 2.06 -17.95 -1.87
C VAL A 376 1.59 -18.69 -3.10
N ARG A 377 1.10 -17.94 -4.09
CA ARG A 377 0.79 -18.43 -5.43
C ARG A 377 1.62 -17.68 -6.46
N PHE A 378 2.22 -18.43 -7.37
CA PHE A 378 2.84 -17.89 -8.58
C PHE A 378 2.15 -18.40 -9.84
N GLY A 379 2.22 -17.59 -10.90
CA GLY A 379 1.77 -17.92 -12.23
C GLY A 379 2.56 -17.13 -13.28
N PRO A 380 2.41 -17.43 -14.59
CA PRO A 380 3.11 -16.71 -15.65
C PRO A 380 2.61 -15.27 -15.75
N LEU A 381 3.52 -14.34 -16.07
CA LEU A 381 3.19 -12.92 -16.16
C LEU A 381 2.08 -12.59 -17.17
N GLU A 382 1.95 -13.39 -18.23
CA GLU A 382 0.97 -13.23 -19.29
C GLU A 382 -0.19 -14.26 -19.22
N GLY A 383 -0.32 -14.94 -18.08
CA GLY A 383 -1.33 -15.98 -17.85
C GLY A 383 -2.31 -15.65 -16.72
N SER A 384 -2.90 -16.71 -16.17
CA SER A 384 -3.84 -16.69 -15.03
C SER A 384 -5.15 -15.95 -15.32
N ARG A 385 -5.64 -16.04 -16.55
CA ARG A 385 -6.95 -15.51 -16.93
C ARG A 385 -8.05 -16.24 -16.19
N GLY A 386 -9.04 -15.49 -15.69
CA GLY A 386 -10.17 -16.04 -14.96
C GLY A 386 -9.87 -16.52 -13.53
N PHE A 387 -8.63 -16.43 -13.05
CA PHE A 387 -8.36 -16.71 -11.64
C PHE A 387 -9.04 -15.66 -10.76
N ASP A 388 -9.91 -16.12 -9.88
CA ASP A 388 -10.64 -15.33 -8.90
C ASP A 388 -10.09 -15.60 -7.49
N ASN A 389 -9.75 -14.54 -6.75
CA ASN A 389 -9.20 -14.68 -5.41
C ASN A 389 -10.23 -15.24 -4.41
N ARG A 390 -11.53 -14.91 -4.56
CA ARG A 390 -12.60 -15.38 -3.66
C ARG A 390 -12.84 -16.86 -3.84
N GLU A 391 -12.96 -17.31 -5.09
CA GLU A 391 -13.15 -18.75 -5.36
C GLU A 391 -11.97 -19.57 -4.85
N PHE A 392 -10.74 -19.07 -5.01
CA PHE A 392 -9.56 -19.71 -4.44
C PHE A 392 -9.65 -19.79 -2.91
N MET A 393 -10.03 -18.69 -2.23
CA MET A 393 -10.19 -18.65 -0.78
C MET A 393 -11.35 -19.50 -0.30
N ARG A 394 -12.49 -19.47 -0.99
CA ARG A 394 -13.65 -20.30 -0.67
C ARG A 394 -13.29 -21.80 -0.68
N LEU A 395 -12.56 -22.25 -1.70
CA LEU A 395 -12.08 -23.63 -1.79
C LEU A 395 -11.12 -24.00 -0.65
N LEU A 396 -10.24 -23.07 -0.27
CA LEU A 396 -9.23 -23.31 0.75
C LEU A 396 -9.80 -23.25 2.17
N LEU A 397 -10.70 -22.29 2.45
CA LEU A 397 -11.29 -22.11 3.78
C LEU A 397 -12.48 -23.04 4.03
N GLY A 398 -13.13 -23.54 2.97
CA GLY A 398 -14.26 -24.47 3.08
C GLY A 398 -15.59 -23.77 3.30
N GLU A 399 -15.74 -22.56 2.73
CA GLU A 399 -16.95 -21.73 2.78
C GLU A 399 -17.89 -22.05 1.61
#